data_04e8f0c1c5a2624b64b3af653226fc6d
#
_entry.id   04e8f0c1c5a2624b64b3af653226fc6d
#
_cell.length_a   1.000
_cell.length_b   1.000
_cell.length_c   1.000
_cell.angle_alpha   90.00
_cell.angle_beta   90.00
_cell.angle_gamma   90.00
#
_symmetry.space_group_name_H-M   'P 1'
#
loop_
_entity.id
_entity.type
_entity.pdbx_description
1 polymer ?
#
loop_
_entity_poly.entity_id
_entity_poly.type
_entity_poly.pdbx_seq_one_letter_code
_entity_poly.pdbx_strand_id
1 'polypeptide(L)'
;MTDYSITDISLAEWGSKEISIAETEMPGLTACKELFGKDQPLKGTRIAGCLHMTIQTAVLIETLIALGASVRWASCNIFSTQDHAAAAIAKQNIPVFAKKGETLKEYWQYVDQIFTWSDGSVANMILDDGGDATLYIILGAKAENGEKILASPANEEEEALKDQILSRLESSPGWFTKVRDSIKGVTEETTTGVLRLYQMAEKGDLPFPAINVNDSVTKSKFDNLYGCRESLVDGIRRATDVMLSGKVAVVAGFGDVGKGSAASLRQGGARVIVTEVDPICALQAAMEGYEVCSMEEACPRGDIFVTATGNKDVITVDHMRDMKDRAIVCNIGHFDSEIQVESLQNMKWSEVKPQVDEVEFQDGKRLIVLAKGRLVNLGCATGHPSFVMSASFTNQVLAQIEIWEKANEYDNKVYTLPRHLDEKVAKLHLDKVGATLSKLSNEQANYIGVPVKGPFKSDNYRY
;
A
#
# COMPACT_ATOMS: atom_id res chain seq x y z
N MET A 1 -11.95 -20.01 21.81
CA MET A 1 -10.62 -19.53 21.39
C MET A 1 -10.79 -18.11 20.89
N THR A 2 -9.85 -17.23 21.19
CA THR A 2 -9.85 -15.87 20.68
C THR A 2 -9.57 -15.90 19.18
N ASP A 3 -10.42 -15.24 18.36
CA ASP A 3 -10.30 -15.24 16.90
C ASP A 3 -9.42 -14.06 16.44
N TYR A 4 -8.20 -13.96 17.01
CA TYR A 4 -7.19 -12.97 16.63
C TYR A 4 -5.77 -13.44 17.00
N SER A 5 -4.76 -12.87 16.35
CA SER A 5 -3.34 -13.01 16.69
C SER A 5 -2.67 -11.65 16.65
N ILE A 6 -2.31 -11.13 17.81
CA ILE A 6 -1.73 -9.80 18.01
C ILE A 6 -0.61 -9.87 19.05
N THR A 7 0.17 -8.81 19.20
CA THR A 7 1.28 -8.76 20.16
C THR A 7 0.78 -8.66 21.60
N ASP A 8 -0.09 -7.67 21.92
CA ASP A 8 -0.56 -7.41 23.28
C ASP A 8 -1.90 -6.68 23.29
N ILE A 9 -2.93 -7.32 23.83
CA ILE A 9 -4.28 -6.75 23.95
C ILE A 9 -4.36 -5.56 24.91
N SER A 10 -3.40 -5.41 25.83
CA SER A 10 -3.36 -4.28 26.76
C SER A 10 -3.14 -2.92 26.08
N LEU A 11 -2.63 -2.93 24.84
CA LEU A 11 -2.42 -1.73 24.02
C LEU A 11 -3.73 -1.15 23.44
N ALA A 12 -4.85 -1.85 23.60
CA ALA A 12 -6.11 -1.49 22.95
C ALA A 12 -6.66 -0.12 23.36
N GLU A 13 -6.46 0.30 24.62
CA GLU A 13 -6.93 1.62 25.07
C GLU A 13 -6.16 2.75 24.39
N TRP A 14 -4.85 2.61 24.25
CA TRP A 14 -4.02 3.53 23.50
C TRP A 14 -4.44 3.56 22.02
N GLY A 15 -4.56 2.40 21.38
CA GLY A 15 -5.01 2.30 19.99
C GLY A 15 -6.35 2.99 19.75
N SER A 16 -7.34 2.77 20.62
CA SER A 16 -8.67 3.40 20.50
C SER A 16 -8.61 4.93 20.56
N LYS A 17 -7.72 5.50 21.38
CA LYS A 17 -7.53 6.96 21.45
C LYS A 17 -6.94 7.52 20.15
N GLU A 18 -5.93 6.84 19.57
CA GLU A 18 -5.35 7.27 18.30
C GLU A 18 -6.31 7.06 17.11
N ILE A 19 -7.08 5.97 17.09
CA ILE A 19 -8.13 5.76 16.09
C ILE A 19 -9.15 6.91 16.12
N SER A 20 -9.56 7.35 17.32
CA SER A 20 -10.47 8.48 17.47
C SER A 20 -9.89 9.79 16.89
N ILE A 21 -8.59 10.03 17.05
CA ILE A 21 -7.92 11.19 16.42
C ILE A 21 -7.90 11.03 14.91
N ALA A 22 -7.51 9.86 14.40
CA ALA A 22 -7.45 9.58 12.97
C ALA A 22 -8.82 9.75 12.30
N GLU A 23 -9.89 9.27 12.92
CA GLU A 23 -11.25 9.39 12.40
C GLU A 23 -11.66 10.85 12.15
N THR A 24 -11.24 11.79 13.02
CA THR A 24 -11.51 13.22 12.82
C THR A 24 -10.83 13.80 11.58
N GLU A 25 -9.74 13.18 11.13
CA GLU A 25 -8.99 13.54 9.92
C GLU A 25 -9.36 12.70 8.69
N MET A 26 -10.38 11.83 8.82
CA MET A 26 -10.81 10.92 7.74
C MET A 26 -12.26 11.18 7.30
N PRO A 27 -12.55 12.40 6.77
CA PRO A 27 -13.91 12.85 6.48
C PRO A 27 -14.64 11.98 5.44
N GLY A 28 -13.93 11.39 4.50
CA GLY A 28 -14.54 10.51 3.49
C GLY A 28 -15.13 9.25 4.10
N LEU A 29 -14.44 8.62 5.06
CA LEU A 29 -14.95 7.43 5.74
C LEU A 29 -16.11 7.77 6.70
N THR A 30 -16.01 8.88 7.42
CA THR A 30 -17.12 9.39 8.26
C THR A 30 -18.36 9.64 7.40
N ALA A 31 -18.20 10.32 6.26
CA ALA A 31 -19.29 10.54 5.32
C ALA A 31 -19.87 9.23 4.74
N CYS A 32 -19.05 8.21 4.47
CA CYS A 32 -19.56 6.90 4.06
C CYS A 32 -20.42 6.24 5.13
N LYS A 33 -20.02 6.31 6.42
CA LYS A 33 -20.85 5.81 7.55
C LYS A 33 -22.19 6.53 7.60
N GLU A 34 -22.21 7.85 7.45
CA GLU A 34 -23.43 8.66 7.46
C GLU A 34 -24.35 8.38 6.26
N LEU A 35 -23.79 8.32 5.06
CA LEU A 35 -24.54 8.13 3.81
C LEU A 35 -25.11 6.72 3.65
N PHE A 36 -24.36 5.69 4.03
CA PHE A 36 -24.69 4.32 3.70
C PHE A 36 -24.98 3.44 4.92
N GLY A 37 -24.67 3.89 6.15
CA GLY A 37 -24.77 3.06 7.33
C GLY A 37 -26.19 2.54 7.61
N LYS A 38 -27.24 3.27 7.22
CA LYS A 38 -28.64 2.81 7.37
C LYS A 38 -29.01 1.71 6.39
N ASP A 39 -28.51 1.82 5.15
CA ASP A 39 -28.86 0.90 4.06
C ASP A 39 -28.01 -0.35 4.07
N GLN A 40 -26.85 -0.31 4.76
CA GLN A 40 -25.90 -1.42 4.88
C GLN A 40 -25.59 -2.13 3.55
N PRO A 41 -25.06 -1.44 2.53
CA PRO A 41 -24.86 -1.99 1.17
C PRO A 41 -23.91 -3.20 1.15
N LEU A 42 -23.06 -3.35 2.17
CA LEU A 42 -22.13 -4.48 2.29
C LEU A 42 -22.70 -5.65 3.14
N LYS A 43 -23.99 -5.64 3.43
CA LYS A 43 -24.62 -6.74 4.16
C LYS A 43 -24.49 -8.06 3.42
N GLY A 44 -23.96 -9.07 4.10
CA GLY A 44 -23.70 -10.39 3.54
C GLY A 44 -22.30 -10.55 2.92
N THR A 45 -21.50 -9.48 2.87
CA THR A 45 -20.09 -9.61 2.51
C THR A 45 -19.29 -10.24 3.64
N ARG A 46 -18.33 -11.06 3.25
CA ARG A 46 -17.26 -11.58 4.08
C ARG A 46 -15.94 -11.16 3.43
N ILE A 47 -15.39 -10.05 3.93
CA ILE A 47 -14.20 -9.42 3.36
C ILE A 47 -12.94 -10.00 4.00
N ALA A 48 -12.10 -10.65 3.21
CA ALA A 48 -10.72 -10.94 3.56
C ALA A 48 -9.88 -9.71 3.24
N GLY A 49 -9.45 -8.98 4.26
CA GLY A 49 -8.62 -7.79 4.12
C GLY A 49 -7.14 -8.11 4.36
N CYS A 50 -6.29 -7.81 3.41
CA CYS A 50 -4.83 -7.91 3.50
C CYS A 50 -4.21 -6.56 3.15
N LEU A 51 -4.08 -5.69 4.15
CA LEU A 51 -3.58 -4.34 4.00
C LEU A 51 -2.96 -3.89 5.34
N HIS A 52 -1.95 -3.03 5.29
CA HIS A 52 -1.20 -2.56 6.46
C HIS A 52 -2.09 -2.30 7.68
N MET A 53 -1.86 -2.99 8.81
CA MET A 53 -2.70 -2.83 10.01
C MET A 53 -2.28 -1.58 10.80
N THR A 54 -2.70 -0.43 10.31
CA THR A 54 -2.43 0.89 10.91
C THR A 54 -3.67 1.45 11.62
N ILE A 55 -3.49 2.58 12.30
CA ILE A 55 -4.60 3.36 12.90
C ILE A 55 -5.65 3.73 11.84
N GLN A 56 -5.19 4.15 10.64
CA GLN A 56 -6.07 4.53 9.55
C GLN A 56 -6.86 3.33 9.02
N THR A 57 -6.21 2.17 8.94
CA THR A 57 -6.84 0.91 8.55
C THR A 57 -7.90 0.47 9.57
N ALA A 58 -7.68 0.74 10.85
CA ALA A 58 -8.70 0.49 11.86
C ALA A 58 -9.99 1.29 11.59
N VAL A 59 -9.88 2.56 11.18
CA VAL A 59 -11.04 3.39 10.78
C VAL A 59 -11.72 2.81 9.53
N LEU A 60 -10.96 2.29 8.55
CA LEU A 60 -11.53 1.59 7.39
C LEU A 60 -12.30 0.34 7.81
N ILE A 61 -11.72 -0.52 8.64
CA ILE A 61 -12.36 -1.75 9.15
C ILE A 61 -13.69 -1.41 9.84
N GLU A 62 -13.68 -0.43 10.76
CA GLU A 62 -14.88 0.03 11.45
C GLU A 62 -15.93 0.60 10.49
N THR A 63 -15.49 1.27 9.41
CA THR A 63 -16.38 1.77 8.36
C THR A 63 -17.04 0.63 7.59
N LEU A 64 -16.27 -0.36 7.12
CA LEU A 64 -16.80 -1.52 6.41
C LEU A 64 -17.84 -2.28 7.25
N ILE A 65 -17.57 -2.44 8.55
CA ILE A 65 -18.51 -3.08 9.51
C ILE A 65 -19.77 -2.25 9.68
N ALA A 66 -19.67 -0.93 9.82
CA ALA A 66 -20.82 -0.03 9.91
C ALA A 66 -21.71 -0.10 8.65
N LEU A 67 -21.12 -0.44 7.50
CA LEU A 67 -21.82 -0.66 6.24
C LEU A 67 -22.37 -2.10 6.06
N GLY A 68 -22.24 -2.94 7.07
CA GLY A 68 -22.84 -4.28 7.13
C GLY A 68 -21.90 -5.43 6.76
N ALA A 69 -20.61 -5.16 6.51
CA ALA A 69 -19.63 -6.19 6.21
C ALA A 69 -19.23 -7.03 7.43
N SER A 70 -18.92 -8.29 7.22
CA SER A 70 -18.13 -9.12 8.13
C SER A 70 -16.68 -9.13 7.63
N VAL A 71 -15.72 -8.82 8.50
CA VAL A 71 -14.33 -8.57 8.10
C VAL A 71 -13.38 -9.47 8.90
N ARG A 72 -12.35 -9.98 8.23
CA ARG A 72 -11.16 -10.60 8.83
C ARG A 72 -9.94 -9.94 8.23
N TRP A 73 -8.94 -9.61 9.03
CA TRP A 73 -7.84 -8.74 8.59
C TRP A 73 -6.46 -9.29 8.92
N ALA A 74 -5.54 -9.19 7.95
CA ALA A 74 -4.10 -9.39 8.13
C ALA A 74 -3.33 -8.18 7.58
N SER A 75 -2.10 -7.98 8.02
CA SER A 75 -1.20 -7.00 7.41
C SER A 75 -0.63 -7.54 6.09
N CYS A 76 -0.34 -6.66 5.15
CA CYS A 76 0.33 -6.99 3.88
C CYS A 76 1.86 -6.81 3.96
N ASN A 77 2.42 -6.54 5.14
CA ASN A 77 3.85 -6.36 5.34
C ASN A 77 4.24 -6.67 6.78
N ILE A 78 5.32 -7.42 6.96
CA ILE A 78 5.78 -7.93 8.28
C ILE A 78 6.22 -6.83 9.27
N PHE A 79 6.49 -5.60 8.83
CA PHE A 79 6.96 -4.50 9.69
C PHE A 79 5.98 -3.33 9.80
N SER A 80 4.87 -3.32 9.06
CA SER A 80 3.98 -2.16 8.95
C SER A 80 2.89 -2.10 10.01
N THR A 81 2.65 -3.18 10.75
CA THR A 81 1.62 -3.23 11.79
C THR A 81 1.90 -2.22 12.90
N GLN A 82 0.87 -1.49 13.31
CA GLN A 82 0.83 -0.75 14.57
C GLN A 82 0.10 -1.62 15.60
N ASP A 83 0.85 -2.22 16.53
CA ASP A 83 0.32 -3.23 17.47
C ASP A 83 -0.85 -2.72 18.31
N HIS A 84 -0.85 -1.44 18.67
CA HIS A 84 -1.95 -0.82 19.39
C HIS A 84 -3.22 -0.65 18.53
N ALA A 85 -3.09 -0.47 17.21
CA ALA A 85 -4.24 -0.48 16.30
C ALA A 85 -4.84 -1.89 16.19
N ALA A 86 -4.00 -2.91 16.00
CA ALA A 86 -4.44 -4.31 15.99
C ALA A 86 -5.13 -4.70 17.30
N ALA A 87 -4.57 -4.28 18.44
CA ALA A 87 -5.17 -4.52 19.76
C ALA A 87 -6.54 -3.87 19.92
N ALA A 88 -6.71 -2.63 19.44
CA ALA A 88 -8.00 -1.92 19.51
C ALA A 88 -9.09 -2.62 18.69
N ILE A 89 -8.77 -3.13 17.51
CA ILE A 89 -9.67 -3.90 16.66
C ILE A 89 -9.99 -5.26 17.28
N ALA A 90 -8.98 -5.98 17.78
CA ALA A 90 -9.18 -7.27 18.46
C ALA A 90 -10.08 -7.15 19.68
N LYS A 91 -9.96 -6.07 20.47
CA LYS A 91 -10.82 -5.82 21.65
C LYS A 91 -12.29 -5.63 21.31
N GLN A 92 -12.60 -5.20 20.09
CA GLN A 92 -13.97 -5.11 19.57
C GLN A 92 -14.51 -6.46 19.07
N ASN A 93 -13.77 -7.57 19.28
CA ASN A 93 -14.06 -8.90 18.75
C ASN A 93 -14.06 -8.97 17.22
N ILE A 94 -13.31 -8.11 16.57
CA ILE A 94 -13.09 -8.16 15.13
C ILE A 94 -11.85 -9.01 14.88
N PRO A 95 -11.92 -10.07 14.05
CA PRO A 95 -10.79 -10.93 13.77
C PRO A 95 -9.66 -10.17 13.07
N VAL A 96 -8.50 -10.12 13.71
CA VAL A 96 -7.28 -9.47 13.20
C VAL A 96 -6.06 -10.32 13.53
N PHE A 97 -5.21 -10.51 12.53
CA PHE A 97 -4.01 -11.34 12.57
C PHE A 97 -2.85 -10.48 12.06
N ALA A 98 -2.19 -9.76 12.95
CA ALA A 98 -1.12 -8.84 12.58
C ALA A 98 -0.26 -8.50 13.81
N LYS A 99 1.07 -8.52 13.60
CA LYS A 99 2.08 -8.12 14.60
C LYS A 99 3.20 -7.37 13.91
N LYS A 100 3.74 -6.35 14.54
CA LYS A 100 4.96 -5.72 14.03
C LYS A 100 6.15 -6.67 14.22
N GLY A 101 6.83 -7.00 13.12
CA GLY A 101 7.97 -7.91 13.13
C GLY A 101 7.58 -9.39 13.13
N GLU A 102 6.41 -9.74 12.61
CA GLU A 102 6.03 -11.12 12.36
C GLU A 102 7.00 -11.80 11.39
N THR A 103 7.18 -13.10 11.52
CA THR A 103 7.99 -13.89 10.60
C THR A 103 7.26 -14.13 9.28
N LEU A 104 7.97 -14.44 8.20
CA LEU A 104 7.35 -14.81 6.91
C LEU A 104 6.38 -15.98 7.03
N LYS A 105 6.68 -16.93 7.92
CA LYS A 105 5.77 -18.05 8.23
C LYS A 105 4.49 -17.58 8.90
N GLU A 106 4.57 -16.70 9.91
CA GLU A 106 3.40 -16.12 10.57
C GLU A 106 2.58 -15.30 9.58
N TYR A 107 3.24 -14.51 8.73
CA TYR A 107 2.62 -13.70 7.69
C TYR A 107 1.69 -14.54 6.80
N TRP A 108 2.19 -15.61 6.19
CA TRP A 108 1.38 -16.47 5.32
C TRP A 108 0.32 -17.26 6.08
N GLN A 109 0.57 -17.63 7.35
CA GLN A 109 -0.46 -18.19 8.22
C GLN A 109 -1.59 -17.20 8.50
N TYR A 110 -1.28 -15.92 8.68
CA TYR A 110 -2.28 -14.87 8.89
C TYR A 110 -3.07 -14.58 7.63
N VAL A 111 -2.44 -14.54 6.47
CA VAL A 111 -3.12 -14.46 5.17
C VAL A 111 -4.07 -15.65 4.97
N ASP A 112 -3.68 -16.85 5.35
CA ASP A 112 -4.57 -18.03 5.29
C ASP A 112 -5.80 -17.86 6.22
N GLN A 113 -5.61 -17.34 7.42
CA GLN A 113 -6.66 -17.24 8.44
C GLN A 113 -7.76 -16.24 8.10
N ILE A 114 -7.50 -15.23 7.27
CA ILE A 114 -8.52 -14.25 6.92
C ILE A 114 -9.61 -14.79 6.00
N PHE A 115 -9.42 -15.95 5.39
CA PHE A 115 -10.36 -16.53 4.43
C PHE A 115 -11.44 -17.43 5.02
N THR A 116 -11.35 -17.79 6.31
CA THR A 116 -12.32 -18.74 6.93
C THR A 116 -12.89 -18.17 8.22
N TRP A 117 -14.22 -18.11 8.30
CA TRP A 117 -14.96 -17.72 9.49
C TRP A 117 -15.16 -18.90 10.45
N SER A 118 -15.46 -18.62 11.71
CA SER A 118 -15.63 -19.64 12.77
C SER A 118 -16.79 -20.60 12.50
N ASP A 119 -17.78 -20.21 11.71
CA ASP A 119 -18.91 -21.05 11.27
C ASP A 119 -18.59 -21.93 10.05
N GLY A 120 -17.35 -21.89 9.55
CA GLY A 120 -16.91 -22.62 8.36
C GLY A 120 -17.28 -21.97 7.03
N SER A 121 -17.89 -20.78 7.05
CA SER A 121 -18.08 -19.98 5.85
C SER A 121 -16.73 -19.39 5.40
N VAL A 122 -16.62 -19.10 4.10
CA VAL A 122 -15.40 -18.56 3.50
C VAL A 122 -15.61 -17.13 2.99
N ALA A 123 -14.52 -16.41 2.76
CA ALA A 123 -14.55 -15.07 2.17
C ALA A 123 -15.28 -15.08 0.82
N ASN A 124 -15.96 -13.97 0.52
CA ASN A 124 -16.62 -13.73 -0.76
C ASN A 124 -16.22 -12.39 -1.40
N MET A 125 -15.35 -11.63 -0.73
CA MET A 125 -14.71 -10.41 -1.23
C MET A 125 -13.28 -10.36 -0.73
N ILE A 126 -12.39 -9.75 -1.51
CA ILE A 126 -11.01 -9.46 -1.11
C ILE A 126 -10.78 -7.95 -1.15
N LEU A 127 -10.08 -7.42 -0.15
CA LEU A 127 -9.50 -6.10 -0.14
C LEU A 127 -7.99 -6.29 0.05
N ASP A 128 -7.21 -6.02 -0.97
CA ASP A 128 -5.79 -6.39 -1.05
C ASP A 128 -4.89 -5.17 -1.21
N ASP A 129 -3.65 -5.32 -0.80
CA ASP A 129 -2.58 -4.33 -0.96
C ASP A 129 -1.26 -5.06 -1.26
N GLY A 130 -0.88 -5.08 -2.53
CA GLY A 130 0.24 -5.86 -3.07
C GLY A 130 -0.17 -7.18 -3.72
N GLY A 131 -1.44 -7.60 -3.59
CA GLY A 131 -2.00 -8.75 -4.27
C GLY A 131 -1.66 -10.10 -3.64
N ASP A 132 -1.15 -10.14 -2.40
CA ASP A 132 -0.70 -11.38 -1.77
C ASP A 132 -1.86 -12.30 -1.36
N ALA A 133 -2.95 -11.75 -0.84
CA ALA A 133 -4.13 -12.53 -0.52
C ALA A 133 -4.77 -13.14 -1.78
N THR A 134 -4.84 -12.36 -2.85
CA THR A 134 -5.32 -12.82 -4.17
C THR A 134 -4.40 -13.90 -4.74
N LEU A 135 -3.08 -13.69 -4.71
CA LEU A 135 -2.08 -14.65 -5.19
C LEU A 135 -2.17 -15.97 -4.44
N TYR A 136 -2.32 -15.93 -3.11
CA TYR A 136 -2.45 -17.11 -2.26
C TYR A 136 -3.61 -18.01 -2.70
N ILE A 137 -4.78 -17.45 -2.94
CA ILE A 137 -5.97 -18.19 -3.35
C ILE A 137 -5.82 -18.74 -4.77
N ILE A 138 -5.28 -17.96 -5.70
CA ILE A 138 -5.13 -18.39 -7.11
C ILE A 138 -4.11 -19.51 -7.22
N LEU A 139 -2.93 -19.37 -6.58
CA LEU A 139 -1.90 -20.42 -6.60
C LEU A 139 -2.38 -21.70 -5.90
N GLY A 140 -3.05 -21.56 -4.77
CA GLY A 140 -3.61 -22.70 -4.05
C GLY A 140 -4.65 -23.47 -4.90
N ALA A 141 -5.54 -22.76 -5.59
CA ALA A 141 -6.52 -23.38 -6.48
C ALA A 141 -5.87 -24.07 -7.69
N LYS A 142 -4.79 -23.48 -8.24
CA LYS A 142 -3.99 -24.15 -9.30
C LYS A 142 -3.33 -25.42 -8.77
N ALA A 143 -2.77 -25.40 -7.58
CA ALA A 143 -2.16 -26.56 -6.96
C ALA A 143 -3.19 -27.68 -6.68
N GLU A 144 -4.42 -27.36 -6.24
CA GLU A 144 -5.52 -28.32 -6.11
C GLU A 144 -5.87 -29.01 -7.43
N ASN A 145 -5.72 -28.29 -8.55
CA ASN A 145 -5.93 -28.84 -9.91
C ASN A 145 -4.71 -29.61 -10.43
N GLY A 146 -3.68 -29.82 -9.63
CA GLY A 146 -2.47 -30.58 -9.98
C GLY A 146 -1.42 -29.79 -10.76
N GLU A 147 -1.55 -28.46 -10.84
CA GLU A 147 -0.53 -27.61 -11.45
C GLU A 147 0.69 -27.47 -10.51
N LYS A 148 1.88 -27.45 -11.11
CA LYS A 148 3.11 -27.17 -10.36
C LYS A 148 3.22 -25.68 -10.09
N ILE A 149 2.99 -25.30 -8.83
CA ILE A 149 3.20 -23.94 -8.37
C ILE A 149 4.59 -23.78 -7.73
N LEU A 150 5.23 -22.63 -7.88
CA LEU A 150 6.50 -22.27 -7.23
C LEU A 150 7.49 -23.44 -7.24
N ALA A 151 7.75 -24.04 -8.43
CA ALA A 151 8.59 -25.22 -8.57
C ALA A 151 10.03 -24.95 -8.08
N SER A 152 10.49 -23.72 -8.23
CA SER A 152 11.78 -23.21 -7.74
C SER A 152 11.53 -21.84 -7.13
N PRO A 153 11.24 -21.73 -5.81
CA PRO A 153 11.08 -20.47 -5.14
C PRO A 153 12.32 -19.58 -5.34
N ALA A 154 12.11 -18.32 -5.66
CA ALA A 154 13.20 -17.38 -5.93
C ALA A 154 13.82 -16.82 -4.64
N ASN A 155 13.07 -16.85 -3.53
CA ASN A 155 13.46 -16.28 -2.25
C ASN A 155 12.72 -16.97 -1.09
N GLU A 156 13.06 -16.60 0.14
CA GLU A 156 12.45 -17.15 1.38
C GLU A 156 10.94 -16.86 1.49
N GLU A 157 10.47 -15.76 0.91
CA GLU A 157 9.06 -15.38 0.93
C GLU A 157 8.21 -16.32 0.06
N GLU A 158 8.68 -16.63 -1.16
CA GLU A 158 8.03 -17.60 -2.04
C GLU A 158 8.09 -19.03 -1.46
N GLU A 159 9.15 -19.38 -0.73
CA GLU A 159 9.25 -20.67 -0.04
C GLU A 159 8.21 -20.75 1.08
N ALA A 160 8.09 -19.72 1.92
CA ALA A 160 7.09 -19.66 2.98
C ALA A 160 5.65 -19.69 2.44
N LEU A 161 5.37 -18.98 1.33
CA LEU A 161 4.10 -19.04 0.62
C LEU A 161 3.78 -20.48 0.15
N LYS A 162 4.72 -21.12 -0.49
CA LYS A 162 4.58 -22.51 -0.97
C LYS A 162 4.28 -23.47 0.18
N ASP A 163 5.04 -23.37 1.26
CA ASP A 163 4.86 -24.21 2.44
C ASP A 163 3.47 -24.06 3.06
N GLN A 164 2.96 -22.83 3.14
CA GLN A 164 1.63 -22.55 3.65
C GLN A 164 0.54 -23.12 2.72
N ILE A 165 0.69 -22.98 1.40
CA ILE A 165 -0.23 -23.60 0.42
C ILE A 165 -0.26 -25.11 0.59
N LEU A 166 0.89 -25.77 0.64
CA LEU A 166 0.98 -27.23 0.79
C LEU A 166 0.35 -27.70 2.10
N SER A 167 0.59 -26.99 3.20
CA SER A 167 -0.01 -27.28 4.51
C SER A 167 -1.55 -27.17 4.48
N ARG A 168 -2.09 -26.18 3.77
CA ARG A 168 -3.55 -26.02 3.60
C ARG A 168 -4.12 -27.14 2.72
N LEU A 169 -3.46 -27.50 1.65
CA LEU A 169 -3.88 -28.59 0.76
C LEU A 169 -3.98 -29.93 1.51
N GLU A 170 -3.01 -30.23 2.38
CA GLU A 170 -3.04 -31.46 3.21
C GLU A 170 -4.20 -31.43 4.22
N SER A 171 -4.39 -30.30 4.91
CA SER A 171 -5.36 -30.20 6.00
C SER A 171 -6.80 -30.05 5.52
N SER A 172 -7.03 -29.50 4.34
CA SER A 172 -8.37 -29.15 3.85
C SER A 172 -8.46 -29.23 2.32
N PRO A 173 -8.41 -30.43 1.71
CA PRO A 173 -8.53 -30.59 0.26
C PRO A 173 -9.82 -29.96 -0.28
N GLY A 174 -9.74 -29.25 -1.40
CA GLY A 174 -10.86 -28.54 -2.03
C GLY A 174 -11.17 -27.16 -1.45
N TRP A 175 -10.44 -26.74 -0.42
CA TRP A 175 -10.70 -25.47 0.24
C TRP A 175 -10.36 -24.25 -0.64
N PHE A 176 -9.23 -24.26 -1.35
CA PHE A 176 -8.84 -23.16 -2.24
C PHE A 176 -9.85 -22.96 -3.38
N THR A 177 -10.28 -24.04 -4.00
CA THR A 177 -11.33 -24.00 -5.04
C THR A 177 -12.63 -23.44 -4.48
N LYS A 178 -13.05 -23.89 -3.28
CA LYS A 178 -14.24 -23.36 -2.59
C LYS A 178 -14.13 -21.85 -2.32
N VAL A 179 -12.98 -21.36 -1.86
CA VAL A 179 -12.76 -19.93 -1.61
C VAL A 179 -12.78 -19.16 -2.91
N ARG A 180 -11.98 -19.57 -3.91
CA ARG A 180 -11.91 -18.93 -5.23
C ARG A 180 -13.30 -18.75 -5.85
N ASP A 181 -14.12 -19.80 -5.83
CA ASP A 181 -15.45 -19.81 -6.45
C ASP A 181 -16.47 -18.98 -5.64
N SER A 182 -16.18 -18.68 -4.37
CA SER A 182 -16.99 -17.82 -3.51
C SER A 182 -16.69 -16.33 -3.75
N ILE A 183 -15.47 -15.96 -4.18
CA ILE A 183 -15.04 -14.56 -4.34
C ILE A 183 -15.80 -13.92 -5.50
N LYS A 184 -16.47 -12.80 -5.23
CA LYS A 184 -17.15 -11.97 -6.24
C LYS A 184 -16.26 -10.92 -6.87
N GLY A 185 -15.18 -10.55 -6.19
CA GLY A 185 -14.19 -9.62 -6.71
C GLY A 185 -13.16 -9.18 -5.67
N VAL A 186 -12.15 -8.48 -6.18
CA VAL A 186 -11.05 -7.91 -5.40
C VAL A 186 -10.93 -6.41 -5.66
N THR A 187 -10.56 -5.65 -4.64
CA THR A 187 -10.11 -4.27 -4.77
C THR A 187 -8.64 -4.18 -4.35
N GLU A 188 -7.82 -3.54 -5.17
CA GLU A 188 -6.36 -3.50 -4.98
C GLU A 188 -5.88 -2.07 -4.76
N GLU A 189 -5.09 -1.88 -3.70
CA GLU A 189 -4.65 -0.57 -3.22
C GLU A 189 -3.40 -0.05 -3.94
N THR A 190 -2.45 -0.92 -4.33
CA THR A 190 -1.12 -0.48 -4.71
C THR A 190 -0.70 -0.90 -6.10
N THR A 191 0.20 -0.11 -6.71
CA THR A 191 0.72 -0.31 -8.08
C THR A 191 1.23 -1.73 -8.33
N THR A 192 1.93 -2.34 -7.36
CA THR A 192 2.51 -3.68 -7.54
C THR A 192 1.44 -4.76 -7.59
N GLY A 193 0.44 -4.69 -6.72
CA GLY A 193 -0.69 -5.63 -6.77
C GLY A 193 -1.51 -5.46 -8.05
N VAL A 194 -1.73 -4.22 -8.48
CA VAL A 194 -2.38 -3.92 -9.77
C VAL A 194 -1.63 -4.54 -10.94
N LEU A 195 -0.30 -4.43 -10.98
CA LEU A 195 0.52 -5.05 -12.03
C LEU A 195 0.34 -6.58 -12.04
N ARG A 196 0.34 -7.21 -10.86
CA ARG A 196 0.06 -8.66 -10.73
C ARG A 196 -1.33 -9.03 -11.26
N LEU A 197 -2.36 -8.24 -10.94
CA LEU A 197 -3.71 -8.47 -11.44
C LEU A 197 -3.80 -8.35 -12.97
N TYR A 198 -3.15 -7.36 -13.58
CA TYR A 198 -3.07 -7.26 -15.03
C TYR A 198 -2.37 -8.46 -15.67
N GLN A 199 -1.25 -8.90 -15.09
CA GLN A 199 -0.52 -10.09 -15.57
C GLN A 199 -1.37 -11.37 -15.47
N MET A 200 -2.15 -11.51 -14.39
CA MET A 200 -3.09 -12.64 -14.23
C MET A 200 -4.22 -12.55 -15.26
N ALA A 201 -4.78 -11.36 -15.49
CA ALA A 201 -5.83 -11.16 -16.47
C ALA A 201 -5.38 -11.46 -17.91
N GLU A 202 -4.18 -11.00 -18.28
CA GLU A 202 -3.57 -11.28 -19.58
C GLU A 202 -3.34 -12.79 -19.83
N LYS A 203 -2.98 -13.53 -18.78
CA LYS A 203 -2.80 -14.99 -18.83
C LYS A 203 -4.12 -15.77 -18.78
N GLY A 204 -5.25 -15.11 -18.51
CA GLY A 204 -6.54 -15.76 -18.26
C GLY A 204 -6.64 -16.46 -16.90
N ASP A 205 -5.77 -16.10 -15.97
CA ASP A 205 -5.66 -16.68 -14.62
C ASP A 205 -6.51 -15.96 -13.57
N LEU A 206 -7.05 -14.78 -13.87
CA LEU A 206 -7.87 -13.99 -12.95
C LEU A 206 -9.30 -14.52 -12.94
N PRO A 207 -9.77 -15.17 -11.84
CA PRO A 207 -11.04 -15.89 -11.82
C PRO A 207 -12.25 -15.02 -11.45
N PHE A 208 -12.06 -13.75 -11.13
CA PHE A 208 -13.08 -12.79 -10.71
C PHE A 208 -12.70 -11.36 -11.14
N PRO A 209 -13.65 -10.40 -11.18
CA PRO A 209 -13.34 -9.01 -11.48
C PRO A 209 -12.47 -8.36 -10.41
N ALA A 210 -11.65 -7.40 -10.84
CA ALA A 210 -10.79 -6.62 -9.96
C ALA A 210 -10.99 -5.11 -10.20
N ILE A 211 -11.10 -4.32 -9.14
CA ILE A 211 -11.00 -2.85 -9.23
C ILE A 211 -9.62 -2.40 -8.77
N ASN A 212 -8.91 -1.79 -9.69
CA ASN A 212 -7.68 -1.05 -9.46
C ASN A 212 -8.01 0.29 -8.80
N VAL A 213 -7.90 0.33 -7.48
CA VAL A 213 -8.10 1.56 -6.68
C VAL A 213 -6.88 2.48 -6.82
N ASN A 214 -5.67 1.92 -6.98
CA ASN A 214 -4.44 2.70 -7.10
C ASN A 214 -4.52 3.79 -8.18
N ASP A 215 -5.15 3.49 -9.33
CA ASP A 215 -5.20 4.41 -10.47
C ASP A 215 -6.40 5.36 -10.44
N SER A 216 -7.25 5.29 -9.40
CA SER A 216 -8.18 6.38 -9.10
C SER A 216 -7.40 7.66 -8.90
N VAL A 217 -7.90 8.78 -9.45
CA VAL A 217 -7.18 10.07 -9.37
C VAL A 217 -7.04 10.53 -7.92
N THR A 218 -8.11 10.37 -7.13
CA THR A 218 -8.11 10.71 -5.70
C THR A 218 -7.28 9.76 -4.84
N LYS A 219 -6.76 8.65 -5.42
CA LYS A 219 -5.75 7.81 -4.79
C LYS A 219 -4.36 8.15 -5.32
N SER A 220 -4.08 7.94 -6.59
CA SER A 220 -2.72 8.06 -7.16
C SER A 220 -2.13 9.47 -7.03
N LYS A 221 -2.94 10.51 -7.24
CA LYS A 221 -2.50 11.91 -7.14
C LYS A 221 -2.55 12.48 -5.72
N PHE A 222 -3.04 11.71 -4.75
CA PHE A 222 -3.12 12.09 -3.34
C PHE A 222 -2.21 11.23 -2.47
N ASP A 223 -2.47 9.93 -2.38
CA ASP A 223 -1.69 8.99 -1.60
C ASP A 223 -0.23 8.91 -2.08
N ASN A 224 -0.02 8.53 -3.34
CA ASN A 224 1.32 8.36 -3.88
C ASN A 224 2.11 9.68 -3.90
N LEU A 225 1.45 10.82 -4.10
CA LEU A 225 2.09 12.14 -4.16
C LEU A 225 2.18 12.79 -2.79
N TYR A 226 1.04 13.14 -2.18
CA TYR A 226 1.02 13.88 -0.91
C TYR A 226 1.35 12.99 0.28
N GLY A 227 0.94 11.73 0.27
CA GLY A 227 1.27 10.77 1.32
C GLY A 227 2.78 10.55 1.43
N CYS A 228 3.45 10.29 0.30
CA CYS A 228 4.91 10.16 0.29
C CYS A 228 5.62 11.48 0.61
N ARG A 229 5.05 12.63 0.21
CA ARG A 229 5.57 13.95 0.56
C ARG A 229 5.66 14.18 2.06
N GLU A 230 4.65 13.74 2.82
CA GLU A 230 4.64 13.86 4.29
C GLU A 230 5.48 12.76 4.95
N SER A 231 5.27 11.50 4.56
CA SER A 231 5.75 10.35 5.30
C SER A 231 7.23 10.01 5.06
N LEU A 232 7.81 10.35 3.89
CA LEU A 232 9.23 10.09 3.63
C LEU A 232 10.14 10.81 4.62
N VAL A 233 9.96 12.13 4.74
CA VAL A 233 10.81 12.93 5.63
C VAL A 233 10.55 12.63 7.09
N ASP A 234 9.33 12.22 7.46
CA ASP A 234 9.01 11.73 8.80
C ASP A 234 9.81 10.46 9.11
N GLY A 235 9.81 9.47 8.19
CA GLY A 235 10.59 8.24 8.33
C GLY A 235 12.09 8.49 8.47
N ILE A 236 12.67 9.31 7.60
CA ILE A 236 14.10 9.65 7.65
C ILE A 236 14.47 10.36 8.97
N ARG A 237 13.66 11.33 9.40
CA ARG A 237 13.93 12.09 10.62
C ARG A 237 13.82 11.24 11.87
N ARG A 238 12.77 10.43 12.01
CA ARG A 238 12.61 9.51 13.14
C ARG A 238 13.72 8.46 13.19
N ALA A 239 14.14 7.96 12.02
CA ALA A 239 15.22 6.99 11.94
C ALA A 239 16.56 7.57 12.37
N THR A 240 16.92 8.74 11.89
CA THR A 240 18.30 9.25 11.91
C THR A 240 18.50 10.57 12.65
N ASP A 241 17.41 11.29 12.92
CA ASP A 241 17.44 12.64 13.51
C ASP A 241 18.34 13.63 12.73
N VAL A 242 18.59 13.37 11.44
CA VAL A 242 19.44 14.23 10.63
C VAL A 242 18.73 15.50 10.19
N MET A 243 19.49 16.58 10.11
CA MET A 243 19.05 17.80 9.46
C MET A 243 19.12 17.64 7.95
N LEU A 244 17.98 17.84 7.26
CA LEU A 244 17.91 17.74 5.80
C LEU A 244 18.56 18.93 5.10
N SER A 245 18.48 20.13 5.72
CA SER A 245 19.01 21.34 5.13
C SER A 245 20.50 21.23 4.83
N GLY A 246 20.88 21.63 3.61
CA GLY A 246 22.26 21.61 3.12
C GLY A 246 22.74 20.25 2.63
N LYS A 247 22.02 19.15 2.87
CA LYS A 247 22.38 17.83 2.33
C LYS A 247 22.05 17.72 0.84
N VAL A 248 22.72 16.79 0.17
CA VAL A 248 22.37 16.34 -1.18
C VAL A 248 21.51 15.10 -1.04
N ALA A 249 20.27 15.16 -1.51
CA ALA A 249 19.35 14.04 -1.54
C ALA A 249 19.15 13.57 -2.99
N VAL A 250 19.33 12.29 -3.22
CA VAL A 250 19.14 11.63 -4.51
C VAL A 250 17.82 10.88 -4.48
N VAL A 251 16.91 11.19 -5.39
CA VAL A 251 15.61 10.50 -5.53
C VAL A 251 15.62 9.74 -6.85
N ALA A 252 15.57 8.43 -6.79
CA ALA A 252 15.46 7.57 -7.95
C ALA A 252 14.01 7.35 -8.32
N GLY A 253 13.61 7.86 -9.49
CA GLY A 253 12.23 7.90 -9.99
C GLY A 253 11.56 9.25 -9.79
N PHE A 254 10.78 9.69 -10.80
CA PHE A 254 10.01 10.93 -10.75
C PHE A 254 8.55 10.73 -11.20
N GLY A 255 7.98 9.56 -10.88
CA GLY A 255 6.54 9.31 -10.84
C GLY A 255 5.89 10.06 -9.67
N ASP A 256 4.63 9.75 -9.33
CA ASP A 256 3.92 10.46 -8.26
C ASP A 256 4.65 10.35 -6.90
N VAL A 257 5.13 9.17 -6.54
CA VAL A 257 5.94 8.93 -5.33
C VAL A 257 7.22 9.75 -5.32
N GLY A 258 7.97 9.71 -6.42
CA GLY A 258 9.22 10.46 -6.56
C GLY A 258 9.02 11.97 -6.53
N LYS A 259 7.96 12.50 -7.17
CA LYS A 259 7.57 13.92 -7.13
C LYS A 259 7.29 14.39 -5.71
N GLY A 260 6.48 13.63 -4.96
CA GLY A 260 6.20 13.92 -3.57
C GLY A 260 7.47 13.93 -2.72
N SER A 261 8.28 12.90 -2.86
CA SER A 261 9.55 12.72 -2.14
C SER A 261 10.56 13.84 -2.43
N ALA A 262 10.78 14.17 -3.69
CA ALA A 262 11.67 15.25 -4.10
C ALA A 262 11.20 16.61 -3.56
N ALA A 263 9.89 16.88 -3.62
CA ALA A 263 9.31 18.12 -3.13
C ALA A 263 9.53 18.30 -1.62
N SER A 264 9.29 17.25 -0.80
CA SER A 264 9.46 17.34 0.65
C SER A 264 10.91 17.48 1.08
N LEU A 265 11.83 16.79 0.41
CA LEU A 265 13.28 16.95 0.66
C LEU A 265 13.75 18.35 0.32
N ARG A 266 13.31 18.92 -0.82
CA ARG A 266 13.60 20.32 -1.19
C ARG A 266 13.00 21.32 -0.20
N GLN A 267 11.77 21.11 0.27
CA GLN A 267 11.17 21.94 1.33
C GLN A 267 11.93 21.84 2.64
N GLY A 268 12.50 20.69 2.96
CA GLY A 268 13.40 20.50 4.09
C GLY A 268 14.75 21.21 3.96
N GLY A 269 15.03 21.84 2.81
CA GLY A 269 16.27 22.56 2.51
C GLY A 269 17.37 21.69 1.92
N ALA A 270 17.07 20.47 1.47
CA ALA A 270 18.02 19.63 0.76
C ALA A 270 18.19 20.11 -0.69
N ARG A 271 19.38 19.89 -1.25
CA ARG A 271 19.64 19.97 -2.68
C ARG A 271 19.28 18.63 -3.30
N VAL A 272 18.26 18.61 -4.15
CA VAL A 272 17.72 17.35 -4.68
C VAL A 272 18.26 17.08 -6.08
N ILE A 273 18.76 15.88 -6.27
CA ILE A 273 19.11 15.27 -7.57
C ILE A 273 18.06 14.19 -7.85
N VAL A 274 17.58 14.12 -9.08
CA VAL A 274 16.65 13.09 -9.54
C VAL A 274 17.38 12.19 -10.53
N THR A 275 17.19 10.87 -10.40
CA THR A 275 17.58 9.91 -11.44
C THR A 275 16.33 9.30 -12.05
N GLU A 276 16.24 9.22 -13.38
CA GLU A 276 15.03 8.80 -14.07
C GLU A 276 15.35 8.16 -15.42
N VAL A 277 14.56 7.16 -15.81
CA VAL A 277 14.69 6.46 -17.10
C VAL A 277 13.64 6.93 -18.12
N ASP A 278 12.47 7.42 -17.64
CA ASP A 278 11.43 7.95 -18.50
C ASP A 278 11.78 9.40 -18.90
N PRO A 279 11.93 9.69 -20.21
CA PRO A 279 12.33 11.03 -20.67
C PRO A 279 11.30 12.11 -20.37
N ILE A 280 10.00 11.76 -20.24
CA ILE A 280 8.94 12.72 -19.89
C ILE A 280 9.07 13.09 -18.41
N CYS A 281 9.23 12.11 -17.53
CA CYS A 281 9.41 12.34 -16.10
C CYS A 281 10.72 13.09 -15.81
N ALA A 282 11.81 12.74 -16.52
CA ALA A 282 13.09 13.43 -16.43
C ALA A 282 12.97 14.90 -16.85
N LEU A 283 12.27 15.18 -17.96
CA LEU A 283 12.02 16.55 -18.41
C LEU A 283 11.16 17.33 -17.40
N GLN A 284 10.12 16.71 -16.82
CA GLN A 284 9.32 17.33 -15.77
C GLN A 284 10.18 17.70 -14.56
N ALA A 285 11.05 16.80 -14.10
CA ALA A 285 11.98 17.07 -13.00
C ALA A 285 12.88 18.27 -13.29
N ALA A 286 13.47 18.32 -14.47
CA ALA A 286 14.30 19.44 -14.90
C ALA A 286 13.52 20.77 -14.99
N MET A 287 12.28 20.75 -15.48
CA MET A 287 11.41 21.94 -15.55
C MET A 287 10.97 22.43 -14.17
N GLU A 288 10.89 21.54 -13.19
CA GLU A 288 10.66 21.90 -11.78
C GLU A 288 11.92 22.39 -11.06
N GLY A 289 13.07 22.43 -11.75
CA GLY A 289 14.33 22.96 -11.24
C GLY A 289 15.15 21.96 -10.43
N TYR A 290 14.92 20.66 -10.61
CA TYR A 290 15.79 19.62 -10.08
C TYR A 290 16.96 19.36 -11.04
N GLU A 291 18.11 19.01 -10.49
CA GLU A 291 19.18 18.42 -11.27
C GLU A 291 18.80 16.99 -11.64
N VAL A 292 18.97 16.61 -12.91
CA VAL A 292 18.72 15.25 -13.39
C VAL A 292 20.00 14.68 -13.94
N CYS A 293 20.47 13.55 -13.41
CA CYS A 293 21.66 12.84 -13.86
C CYS A 293 21.54 11.33 -13.63
N SER A 294 22.55 10.55 -14.01
CA SER A 294 22.57 9.12 -13.75
C SER A 294 22.85 8.80 -12.27
N MET A 295 22.59 7.56 -11.84
CA MET A 295 22.88 7.14 -10.47
C MET A 295 24.39 7.14 -10.20
N GLU A 296 25.21 6.76 -11.18
CA GLU A 296 26.67 6.75 -11.10
C GLU A 296 27.22 8.16 -10.86
N GLU A 297 26.64 9.18 -11.51
CA GLU A 297 27.03 10.59 -11.30
C GLU A 297 26.56 11.13 -9.94
N ALA A 298 25.44 10.62 -9.43
CA ALA A 298 24.84 11.06 -8.16
C ALA A 298 25.51 10.41 -6.93
N CYS A 299 25.95 9.13 -7.03
CA CYS A 299 26.48 8.35 -5.89
C CYS A 299 27.59 9.06 -5.10
N PRO A 300 28.67 9.61 -5.70
CA PRO A 300 29.74 10.24 -4.93
C PRO A 300 29.33 11.56 -4.27
N ARG A 301 28.16 12.09 -4.61
CA ARG A 301 27.68 13.42 -4.19
C ARG A 301 26.56 13.34 -3.13
N GLY A 302 25.78 12.26 -3.14
CA GLY A 302 24.61 12.08 -2.29
C GLY A 302 24.96 11.87 -0.83
N ASP A 303 24.12 12.43 0.05
CA ASP A 303 24.12 12.18 1.51
C ASP A 303 22.93 11.30 1.90
N ILE A 304 21.83 11.37 1.13
CA ILE A 304 20.59 10.62 1.32
C ILE A 304 20.15 10.06 -0.03
N PHE A 305 19.84 8.79 -0.10
CA PHE A 305 19.36 8.10 -1.29
C PHE A 305 17.98 7.51 -1.03
N VAL A 306 17.03 7.79 -1.92
CA VAL A 306 15.65 7.33 -1.82
C VAL A 306 15.25 6.68 -3.14
N THR A 307 14.82 5.42 -3.11
CA THR A 307 14.23 4.75 -4.28
C THR A 307 12.71 4.87 -4.27
N ALA A 308 12.11 5.11 -5.43
CA ALA A 308 10.70 5.40 -5.63
C ALA A 308 10.19 4.96 -7.02
N THR A 309 10.72 3.84 -7.55
CA THR A 309 10.51 3.44 -8.94
C THR A 309 9.55 2.25 -9.11
N GLY A 310 9.39 1.43 -8.07
CA GLY A 310 8.71 0.14 -8.17
C GLY A 310 9.43 -0.88 -9.04
N ASN A 311 10.72 -0.65 -9.36
CA ASN A 311 11.55 -1.50 -10.20
C ASN A 311 12.47 -2.38 -9.32
N LYS A 312 13.44 -3.00 -9.95
CA LYS A 312 14.42 -3.88 -9.30
C LYS A 312 15.84 -3.33 -9.49
N ASP A 313 16.71 -3.53 -8.49
CA ASP A 313 18.15 -3.26 -8.55
C ASP A 313 18.49 -1.80 -8.99
N VAL A 314 17.70 -0.84 -8.53
CA VAL A 314 17.89 0.58 -8.83
C VAL A 314 19.13 1.13 -8.14
N ILE A 315 19.36 0.72 -6.89
CA ILE A 315 20.62 0.93 -6.17
C ILE A 315 21.33 -0.41 -6.04
N THR A 316 22.42 -0.57 -6.79
CA THR A 316 23.26 -1.76 -6.78
C THR A 316 24.34 -1.69 -5.70
N VAL A 317 25.00 -2.81 -5.42
CA VAL A 317 26.15 -2.84 -4.51
C VAL A 317 27.31 -1.97 -5.02
N ASP A 318 27.48 -1.84 -6.34
CA ASP A 318 28.53 -0.98 -6.93
C ASP A 318 28.19 0.50 -6.71
N HIS A 319 26.93 0.91 -6.90
CA HIS A 319 26.47 2.24 -6.50
C HIS A 319 26.75 2.53 -5.02
N MET A 320 26.46 1.58 -4.13
CA MET A 320 26.70 1.73 -2.70
C MET A 320 28.20 1.84 -2.34
N ARG A 321 29.08 1.21 -3.13
CA ARG A 321 30.53 1.38 -2.96
C ARG A 321 31.01 2.79 -3.29
N ASP A 322 30.37 3.48 -4.21
CA ASP A 322 30.73 4.83 -4.63
C ASP A 322 30.09 5.93 -3.77
N MET A 323 29.14 5.59 -2.89
CA MET A 323 28.51 6.53 -1.96
C MET A 323 29.48 7.03 -0.89
N LYS A 324 29.18 8.18 -0.31
CA LYS A 324 29.91 8.72 0.83
C LYS A 324 29.83 7.80 2.06
N ASP A 325 30.84 7.87 2.93
CA ASP A 325 30.76 7.25 4.25
C ASP A 325 29.54 7.81 4.99
N ARG A 326 28.76 6.88 5.60
CA ARG A 326 27.50 7.18 6.32
C ARG A 326 26.40 7.85 5.48
N ALA A 327 26.41 7.66 4.18
CA ALA A 327 25.25 7.98 3.38
C ALA A 327 24.05 7.15 3.84
N ILE A 328 22.88 7.77 3.83
CA ILE A 328 21.62 7.14 4.22
C ILE A 328 20.96 6.58 2.97
N VAL A 329 20.61 5.30 3.01
CA VAL A 329 19.94 4.60 1.90
C VAL A 329 18.59 4.08 2.38
N CYS A 330 17.53 4.45 1.68
CA CYS A 330 16.17 4.04 2.01
C CYS A 330 15.29 3.90 0.76
N ASN A 331 14.20 3.19 0.93
CA ASN A 331 13.20 2.94 -0.10
C ASN A 331 11.82 3.42 0.39
N ILE A 332 11.05 4.00 -0.54
CA ILE A 332 9.64 4.34 -0.31
C ILE A 332 8.73 3.65 -1.33
N GLY A 333 9.28 2.81 -2.21
CA GLY A 333 8.52 1.88 -3.05
C GLY A 333 8.00 0.69 -2.24
N HIS A 334 7.01 -0.02 -2.78
CA HIS A 334 6.30 -1.07 -2.03
C HIS A 334 7.20 -2.23 -1.61
N PHE A 335 8.10 -2.70 -2.48
CA PHE A 335 9.01 -3.82 -2.20
C PHE A 335 10.46 -3.39 -2.00
N ASP A 336 11.22 -4.24 -1.31
CA ASP A 336 12.64 -4.06 -1.00
C ASP A 336 13.59 -4.36 -2.17
N SER A 337 13.08 -4.84 -3.30
CA SER A 337 13.87 -5.22 -4.47
C SER A 337 14.58 -4.05 -5.18
N GLU A 338 14.20 -2.80 -4.88
CA GLU A 338 14.82 -1.62 -5.48
C GLU A 338 16.27 -1.41 -5.04
N ILE A 339 16.64 -1.88 -3.85
CA ILE A 339 17.99 -1.79 -3.29
C ILE A 339 18.55 -3.20 -3.14
N GLN A 340 19.74 -3.45 -3.66
CA GLN A 340 20.41 -4.76 -3.56
C GLN A 340 20.89 -5.06 -2.13
N VAL A 341 19.99 -5.09 -1.16
CA VAL A 341 20.29 -5.37 0.25
C VAL A 341 20.83 -6.79 0.43
N GLU A 342 20.32 -7.76 -0.32
CA GLU A 342 20.80 -9.15 -0.29
C GLU A 342 22.30 -9.26 -0.59
N SER A 343 22.81 -8.41 -1.50
CA SER A 343 24.25 -8.39 -1.82
C SER A 343 25.13 -7.90 -0.67
N LEU A 344 24.52 -7.33 0.37
CA LEU A 344 25.21 -6.86 1.59
C LEU A 344 25.23 -7.91 2.71
N GLN A 345 24.60 -9.08 2.56
CA GLN A 345 24.47 -10.08 3.63
C GLN A 345 25.81 -10.56 4.23
N ASN A 346 26.86 -10.59 3.40
CA ASN A 346 28.21 -11.00 3.84
C ASN A 346 29.04 -9.84 4.43
N MET A 347 28.47 -8.65 4.55
CA MET A 347 29.09 -7.49 5.19
C MET A 347 28.80 -7.47 6.69
N LYS A 348 29.48 -6.63 7.42
CA LYS A 348 29.24 -6.49 8.87
C LYS A 348 28.09 -5.54 9.11
N TRP A 349 26.97 -6.09 9.56
CA TRP A 349 25.78 -5.36 9.98
C TRP A 349 25.83 -5.04 11.47
N SER A 350 25.41 -3.83 11.82
CA SER A 350 25.28 -3.38 13.20
C SER A 350 23.97 -2.61 13.35
N GLU A 351 23.00 -3.19 14.05
CA GLU A 351 21.76 -2.49 14.38
C GLU A 351 22.05 -1.33 15.33
N VAL A 352 21.76 -0.10 14.90
CA VAL A 352 21.91 1.11 15.72
C VAL A 352 20.69 1.28 16.64
N LYS A 353 19.53 1.07 16.08
CA LYS A 353 18.22 0.98 16.75
C LYS A 353 17.25 0.25 15.81
N PRO A 354 16.03 -0.15 16.24
CA PRO A 354 15.09 -0.87 15.38
C PRO A 354 14.90 -0.18 14.03
N GLN A 355 15.07 -0.94 12.94
CA GLN A 355 14.96 -0.51 11.55
C GLN A 355 16.03 0.49 11.07
N VAL A 356 17.13 0.64 11.80
CA VAL A 356 18.27 1.48 11.42
C VAL A 356 19.55 0.66 11.57
N ASP A 357 20.12 0.24 10.46
CA ASP A 357 21.30 -0.59 10.40
C ASP A 357 22.50 0.17 9.81
N GLU A 358 23.69 0.00 10.39
CA GLU A 358 24.95 0.40 9.81
C GLU A 358 25.59 -0.83 9.12
N VAL A 359 25.97 -0.70 7.86
CA VAL A 359 26.62 -1.74 7.06
C VAL A 359 28.04 -1.32 6.75
N GLU A 360 29.04 -2.05 7.24
CA GLU A 360 30.46 -1.77 7.08
C GLU A 360 31.04 -2.56 5.90
N PHE A 361 31.61 -1.84 4.93
CA PHE A 361 32.31 -2.38 3.78
C PHE A 361 33.76 -2.79 4.14
N GLN A 362 34.43 -3.56 3.27
CA GLN A 362 35.75 -4.07 3.52
C GLN A 362 36.83 -2.98 3.66
N ASP A 363 36.64 -1.83 3.05
CA ASP A 363 37.50 -0.65 3.13
C ASP A 363 37.26 0.20 4.40
N GLY A 364 36.32 -0.20 5.24
CA GLY A 364 35.94 0.50 6.47
C GLY A 364 34.89 1.58 6.29
N LYS A 365 34.45 1.85 5.05
CA LYS A 365 33.31 2.73 4.78
C LYS A 365 32.02 2.10 5.31
N ARG A 366 31.09 2.93 5.77
CA ARG A 366 29.81 2.51 6.33
C ARG A 366 28.66 3.21 5.64
N LEU A 367 27.56 2.51 5.46
CA LEU A 367 26.29 3.08 5.02
C LEU A 367 25.23 2.88 6.11
N ILE A 368 24.26 3.77 6.17
CA ILE A 368 23.09 3.67 7.03
C ILE A 368 21.93 3.18 6.15
N VAL A 369 21.49 1.94 6.38
CA VAL A 369 20.36 1.33 5.65
C VAL A 369 19.13 1.39 6.53
N LEU A 370 18.06 2.01 6.03
CA LEU A 370 16.80 2.14 6.76
C LEU A 370 15.82 1.04 6.36
N ALA A 371 15.14 0.49 7.36
CA ALA A 371 14.12 -0.55 7.22
C ALA A 371 14.57 -1.75 6.37
N LYS A 372 15.88 -2.03 6.33
CA LYS A 372 16.51 -3.08 5.50
C LYS A 372 16.11 -3.00 4.02
N GLY A 373 15.95 -1.78 3.49
CA GLY A 373 15.51 -1.54 2.11
C GLY A 373 13.99 -1.60 1.88
N ARG A 374 13.21 -1.92 2.92
CA ARG A 374 11.72 -1.92 2.86
C ARG A 374 11.17 -0.50 3.01
N LEU A 375 9.86 -0.35 3.00
CA LEU A 375 9.13 0.93 3.15
C LEU A 375 9.61 1.72 4.37
N VAL A 376 10.38 2.79 4.15
CA VAL A 376 10.96 3.61 5.23
C VAL A 376 9.90 4.32 6.07
N ASN A 377 8.81 4.77 5.44
CA ASN A 377 7.73 5.49 6.10
C ASN A 377 6.92 4.61 7.09
N LEU A 378 6.80 3.32 6.82
CA LEU A 378 6.14 2.35 7.71
C LEU A 378 7.12 1.64 8.64
N GLY A 379 8.32 1.34 8.16
CA GLY A 379 9.36 0.70 8.99
C GLY A 379 9.90 1.62 10.07
N CYS A 380 10.20 2.87 9.72
CA CYS A 380 10.82 3.85 10.62
C CYS A 380 9.85 4.88 11.20
N ALA A 381 8.61 4.96 10.69
CA ALA A 381 7.58 5.88 11.16
C ALA A 381 6.19 5.21 11.18
N THR A 382 5.13 5.95 10.93
CA THR A 382 3.73 5.51 11.07
C THR A 382 2.95 5.50 9.76
N GLY A 383 3.64 5.68 8.62
CA GLY A 383 3.03 5.69 7.29
C GLY A 383 2.43 7.04 6.89
N HIS A 384 1.47 7.00 5.97
CA HIS A 384 0.83 8.20 5.45
C HIS A 384 -0.14 8.82 6.46
N PRO A 385 -0.34 10.16 6.41
CA PRO A 385 -1.26 10.87 7.31
C PRO A 385 -2.72 10.51 7.04
N SER A 386 -3.55 10.60 8.08
CA SER A 386 -4.93 10.14 8.08
C SER A 386 -5.80 10.77 6.97
N PHE A 387 -5.62 12.08 6.69
CA PHE A 387 -6.40 12.76 5.65
C PHE A 387 -6.13 12.17 4.25
N VAL A 388 -4.88 11.84 3.94
CA VAL A 388 -4.51 11.20 2.67
C VAL A 388 -5.10 9.81 2.58
N MET A 389 -4.95 9.02 3.65
CA MET A 389 -5.53 7.67 3.71
C MET A 389 -7.06 7.68 3.69
N SER A 390 -7.70 8.75 4.14
CA SER A 390 -9.15 8.93 3.96
C SER A 390 -9.54 8.89 2.49
N ALA A 391 -8.79 9.55 1.60
CA ALA A 391 -9.08 9.52 0.16
C ALA A 391 -8.92 8.10 -0.41
N SER A 392 -7.81 7.42 -0.13
CA SER A 392 -7.56 6.04 -0.58
C SER A 392 -8.62 5.08 -0.07
N PHE A 393 -8.92 5.12 1.22
CA PHE A 393 -9.86 4.20 1.84
C PHE A 393 -11.33 4.47 1.50
N THR A 394 -11.68 5.72 1.20
CA THR A 394 -13.00 6.03 0.64
C THR A 394 -13.16 5.41 -0.75
N ASN A 395 -12.09 5.43 -1.59
CA ASN A 395 -12.07 4.69 -2.85
C ASN A 395 -12.28 3.19 -2.62
N GLN A 396 -11.61 2.59 -1.63
CA GLN A 396 -11.77 1.16 -1.28
C GLN A 396 -13.22 0.85 -0.88
N VAL A 397 -13.81 1.65 -0.01
CA VAL A 397 -15.22 1.46 0.41
C VAL A 397 -16.16 1.50 -0.78
N LEU A 398 -16.03 2.52 -1.65
CA LEU A 398 -16.88 2.65 -2.83
C LEU A 398 -16.64 1.54 -3.85
N ALA A 399 -15.40 1.08 -4.01
CA ALA A 399 -15.06 -0.04 -4.88
C ALA A 399 -15.62 -1.37 -4.37
N GLN A 400 -15.58 -1.62 -3.06
CA GLN A 400 -16.18 -2.81 -2.44
C GLN A 400 -17.70 -2.81 -2.64
N ILE A 401 -18.37 -1.68 -2.47
CA ILE A 401 -19.81 -1.56 -2.73
C ILE A 401 -20.11 -1.81 -4.21
N GLU A 402 -19.38 -1.17 -5.13
CA GLU A 402 -19.57 -1.28 -6.59
C GLU A 402 -19.47 -2.73 -7.05
N ILE A 403 -18.39 -3.44 -6.66
CA ILE A 403 -18.22 -4.86 -7.02
C ILE A 403 -19.28 -5.74 -6.35
N TRP A 404 -19.58 -5.52 -5.07
CA TRP A 404 -20.56 -6.36 -4.38
C TRP A 404 -21.95 -6.30 -5.00
N GLU A 405 -22.41 -5.08 -5.33
CA GLU A 405 -23.74 -4.87 -5.90
C GLU A 405 -23.82 -5.26 -7.37
N LYS A 406 -22.73 -5.11 -8.14
CA LYS A 406 -22.72 -5.25 -9.60
C LYS A 406 -21.75 -6.31 -10.14
N ALA A 407 -21.34 -7.28 -9.32
CA ALA A 407 -20.36 -8.31 -9.75
C ALA A 407 -20.73 -8.99 -11.08
N ASN A 408 -22.01 -9.19 -11.35
CA ASN A 408 -22.49 -9.83 -12.56
C ASN A 408 -22.41 -8.93 -13.82
N GLU A 409 -22.10 -7.63 -13.66
CA GLU A 409 -21.94 -6.68 -14.75
C GLU A 409 -20.47 -6.56 -15.19
N TYR A 410 -19.54 -7.13 -14.42
CA TYR A 410 -18.12 -7.11 -14.67
C TYR A 410 -17.60 -8.46 -15.17
N ASP A 411 -16.82 -8.46 -16.25
CA ASP A 411 -16.01 -9.61 -16.66
C ASP A 411 -14.82 -9.82 -15.67
N ASN A 412 -14.18 -10.98 -15.75
CA ASN A 412 -12.96 -11.28 -15.00
C ASN A 412 -11.75 -10.52 -15.59
N LYS A 413 -11.75 -9.21 -15.37
CA LYS A 413 -10.74 -8.25 -15.84
C LYS A 413 -10.43 -7.23 -14.74
N VAL A 414 -9.42 -6.42 -15.00
CA VAL A 414 -9.06 -5.29 -14.13
C VAL A 414 -9.73 -4.01 -14.63
N TYR A 415 -10.43 -3.33 -13.76
CA TYR A 415 -11.14 -2.08 -14.02
C TYR A 415 -10.64 -0.97 -13.11
N THR A 416 -10.65 0.27 -13.55
CA THR A 416 -10.50 1.43 -12.67
C THR A 416 -11.84 1.79 -12.06
N LEU A 417 -11.82 2.45 -10.89
CA LEU A 417 -13.04 2.93 -10.26
C LEU A 417 -13.78 3.90 -11.21
N PRO A 418 -15.11 3.74 -11.38
CA PRO A 418 -15.88 4.67 -12.23
C PRO A 418 -15.67 6.14 -11.85
N ARG A 419 -15.48 7.00 -12.85
CA ARG A 419 -15.15 8.43 -12.68
C ARG A 419 -16.08 9.17 -11.71
N HIS A 420 -17.38 8.90 -11.76
CA HIS A 420 -18.33 9.55 -10.86
C HIS A 420 -18.14 9.18 -9.39
N LEU A 421 -17.59 8.00 -9.09
CA LEU A 421 -17.21 7.57 -7.73
C LEU A 421 -15.91 8.24 -7.29
N ASP A 422 -14.91 8.33 -8.17
CA ASP A 422 -13.66 9.07 -7.91
C ASP A 422 -13.94 10.56 -7.60
N GLU A 423 -14.79 11.22 -8.40
CA GLU A 423 -15.26 12.59 -8.10
C GLU A 423 -16.05 12.67 -6.78
N LYS A 424 -16.81 11.63 -6.42
CA LYS A 424 -17.51 11.57 -5.14
C LYS A 424 -16.54 11.54 -3.98
N VAL A 425 -15.46 10.77 -4.08
CA VAL A 425 -14.37 10.78 -3.08
C VAL A 425 -13.86 12.19 -2.86
N ALA A 426 -13.47 12.90 -3.93
CA ALA A 426 -12.99 14.27 -3.82
C ALA A 426 -14.03 15.19 -3.13
N LYS A 427 -15.29 15.12 -3.52
CA LYS A 427 -16.37 15.94 -2.94
C LYS A 427 -16.53 15.74 -1.44
N LEU A 428 -16.40 14.50 -0.95
CA LEU A 428 -16.53 14.18 0.47
C LEU A 428 -15.38 14.75 1.34
N HIS A 429 -14.29 15.21 0.71
CA HIS A 429 -13.12 15.77 1.44
C HIS A 429 -13.06 17.30 1.42
N LEU A 430 -13.82 17.97 0.51
CA LEU A 430 -13.67 19.41 0.28
C LEU A 430 -14.01 20.26 1.51
N ASP A 431 -15.08 19.94 2.22
CA ASP A 431 -15.53 20.72 3.39
C ASP A 431 -14.47 20.72 4.50
N LYS A 432 -13.77 19.60 4.70
CA LYS A 432 -12.71 19.48 5.72
C LYS A 432 -11.54 20.44 5.48
N VAL A 433 -11.25 20.74 4.20
CA VAL A 433 -10.18 21.68 3.81
C VAL A 433 -10.72 23.09 3.53
N GLY A 434 -12.00 23.35 3.81
CA GLY A 434 -12.63 24.65 3.62
C GLY A 434 -12.78 25.06 2.14
N ALA A 435 -12.83 24.08 1.22
CA ALA A 435 -12.94 24.33 -0.20
C ALA A 435 -14.40 24.30 -0.66
N THR A 436 -14.80 25.31 -1.47
CA THR A 436 -16.14 25.43 -2.05
C THR A 436 -16.05 25.40 -3.56
N LEU A 437 -16.83 24.50 -4.18
CA LEU A 437 -16.88 24.39 -5.64
C LEU A 437 -17.72 25.50 -6.29
N SER A 438 -17.23 26.03 -7.41
CA SER A 438 -18.06 26.83 -8.32
C SER A 438 -19.11 25.94 -8.97
N LYS A 439 -20.24 26.53 -9.33
CA LYS A 439 -21.35 25.84 -10.00
C LYS A 439 -21.37 26.21 -11.48
N LEU A 440 -21.47 25.23 -12.37
CA LEU A 440 -21.68 25.46 -13.79
C LEU A 440 -23.10 25.91 -14.03
N SER A 441 -23.28 26.95 -14.91
CA SER A 441 -24.56 27.21 -15.52
C SER A 441 -24.88 26.19 -16.62
N ASN A 442 -26.13 26.07 -17.01
CA ASN A 442 -26.52 25.23 -18.15
C ASN A 442 -25.77 25.60 -19.43
N GLU A 443 -25.58 26.91 -19.68
CA GLU A 443 -24.86 27.41 -20.86
C GLU A 443 -23.39 27.01 -20.84
N GLN A 444 -22.72 27.11 -19.66
CA GLN A 444 -21.34 26.68 -19.48
C GLN A 444 -21.18 25.15 -19.64
N ALA A 445 -22.08 24.38 -19.06
CA ALA A 445 -22.08 22.92 -19.16
C ALA A 445 -22.27 22.46 -20.62
N ASN A 446 -23.22 23.08 -21.34
CA ASN A 446 -23.45 22.80 -22.75
C ASN A 446 -22.26 23.21 -23.62
N TYR A 447 -21.61 24.35 -23.34
CA TYR A 447 -20.46 24.83 -24.10
C TYR A 447 -19.26 23.84 -24.04
N ILE A 448 -19.00 23.26 -22.87
CA ILE A 448 -17.90 22.31 -22.69
C ILE A 448 -18.33 20.84 -22.82
N GLY A 449 -19.62 20.56 -23.06
CA GLY A 449 -20.15 19.23 -23.33
C GLY A 449 -20.14 18.29 -22.12
N VAL A 450 -20.37 18.82 -20.90
CA VAL A 450 -20.42 18.01 -19.67
C VAL A 450 -21.74 18.22 -18.93
N PRO A 451 -22.19 17.27 -18.09
CA PRO A 451 -23.34 17.48 -17.21
C PRO A 451 -23.05 18.58 -16.16
N VAL A 452 -24.09 19.38 -15.80
CA VAL A 452 -23.98 20.45 -14.79
C VAL A 452 -23.45 19.95 -13.44
N LYS A 453 -23.74 18.71 -13.11
CA LYS A 453 -23.33 18.08 -11.83
C LYS A 453 -22.09 17.18 -11.94
N GLY A 454 -21.45 17.10 -13.12
CA GLY A 454 -20.34 16.18 -13.41
C GLY A 454 -20.81 14.80 -13.93
N PRO A 455 -19.89 13.95 -14.35
CA PRO A 455 -18.44 14.16 -14.34
C PRO A 455 -17.98 15.36 -15.19
N PHE A 456 -17.00 16.12 -14.65
CA PHE A 456 -16.55 17.37 -15.30
C PHE A 456 -15.45 17.17 -16.35
N LYS A 457 -14.87 15.97 -16.40
CA LYS A 457 -13.83 15.56 -17.35
C LYS A 457 -14.19 14.24 -18.00
N SER A 458 -13.73 14.02 -19.23
CA SER A 458 -13.88 12.75 -19.92
C SER A 458 -13.02 11.66 -19.24
N ASP A 459 -13.34 10.38 -19.49
CA ASP A 459 -12.59 9.24 -18.93
C ASP A 459 -11.11 9.22 -19.35
N ASN A 460 -10.81 9.81 -20.52
CA ASN A 460 -9.45 9.91 -21.04
C ASN A 460 -8.65 11.11 -20.50
N TYR A 461 -9.27 11.98 -19.69
CA TYR A 461 -8.56 13.13 -19.12
C TYR A 461 -7.54 12.66 -18.07
N ARG A 462 -6.33 13.17 -18.19
CA ARG A 462 -5.22 12.92 -17.25
C ARG A 462 -4.98 14.15 -16.39
N TYR A 463 -5.07 13.99 -15.08
CA TYR A 463 -4.82 15.03 -14.08
C TYR A 463 -3.33 15.27 -13.84
#